data_4c68b2e0b48604b375fe463ea37e396e
#
_entry.id   4c68b2e0b48604b375fe463ea37e396e
#
_cell.length_a   1.000
_cell.length_b   1.000
_cell.length_c   1.000
_cell.angle_alpha   90.00
_cell.angle_beta   90.00
_cell.angle_gamma   90.00
#
_symmetry.space_group_name_H-M   'P 1'
#
loop_
_entity.id
_entity.type
_entity.pdbx_description
1 polymer ?
#
loop_
_entity_poly.entity_id
_entity_poly.type
_entity_poly.pdbx_seq_one_letter_code
_entity_poly.pdbx_strand_id
1 'polypeptide(L)'
;VMCKGHEDRRNLFERIKKEFGEPPKITYEEMMDSEDNRNPSVHIFGGITGKPFGVSDDLNTSWHNKAQALKPYMYSIVMENDRYPSYFTEKLTDCFVTGTVPIYWGAPDIGDYFNTDGMFIVNSIDEIIGLLKFLYNPQHYKSQYSSRIEHIRNNFHKVNFMESPDDMLCRKVS
;
A
#
# COMPACT_ATOMS: atom_id res chain seq x y z
N VAL A 1 -17.73 17.80 0.92
CA VAL A 1 -16.47 18.09 0.23
C VAL A 1 -15.71 16.78 0.22
N MET A 2 -15.52 16.16 -0.96
CA MET A 2 -14.64 14.98 -1.08
C MET A 2 -13.19 15.45 -0.93
N CYS A 3 -12.43 14.77 -0.08
CA CYS A 3 -10.98 15.01 -0.02
C CYS A 3 -10.35 14.71 -1.39
N LYS A 4 -9.38 15.50 -1.80
CA LYS A 4 -8.68 15.35 -3.09
C LYS A 4 -8.16 13.91 -3.28
N GLY A 5 -7.66 13.27 -2.23
CA GLY A 5 -7.22 11.88 -2.27
C GLY A 5 -8.30 10.85 -2.62
N HIS A 6 -9.57 11.15 -2.45
CA HIS A 6 -10.65 10.26 -2.89
C HIS A 6 -10.88 10.34 -4.40
N GLU A 7 -10.73 11.51 -4.98
CA GLU A 7 -10.81 11.71 -6.44
C GLU A 7 -9.62 11.06 -7.14
N ASP A 8 -8.41 11.28 -6.64
CA ASP A 8 -7.19 10.69 -7.18
C ASP A 8 -7.23 9.16 -7.14
N ARG A 9 -7.75 8.56 -6.04
CA ARG A 9 -7.93 7.09 -5.95
C ARG A 9 -8.94 6.56 -6.96
N ARG A 10 -10.03 7.29 -7.20
CA ARG A 10 -11.02 6.92 -8.22
C ARG A 10 -10.40 6.97 -9.62
N ASN A 11 -9.66 8.04 -9.91
CA ASN A 11 -8.96 8.20 -11.18
C ASN A 11 -7.92 7.08 -11.39
N LEU A 12 -7.16 6.74 -10.36
CA LEU A 12 -6.21 5.62 -10.40
C LEU A 12 -6.94 4.30 -10.67
N PHE A 13 -8.07 4.05 -9.99
CA PHE A 13 -8.87 2.84 -10.19
C PHE A 13 -9.33 2.69 -11.63
N GLU A 14 -9.89 3.74 -12.23
CA GLU A 14 -10.33 3.72 -13.64
C GLU A 14 -9.14 3.51 -14.61
N ARG A 15 -7.98 4.09 -14.30
CA ARG A 15 -6.76 3.86 -15.09
C ARG A 15 -6.27 2.42 -14.97
N ILE A 16 -6.27 1.81 -13.79
CA ILE A 16 -5.90 0.40 -13.59
C ILE A 16 -6.85 -0.49 -14.41
N LYS A 17 -8.15 -0.28 -14.33
CA LYS A 17 -9.13 -1.05 -15.12
C LYS A 17 -8.87 -0.94 -16.62
N LYS A 18 -8.59 0.26 -17.09
CA LYS A 18 -8.30 0.50 -18.51
C LYS A 18 -7.04 -0.20 -18.98
N GLU A 19 -5.97 -0.22 -18.18
CA GLU A 19 -4.65 -0.70 -18.59
C GLU A 19 -4.45 -2.20 -18.33
N PHE A 20 -5.08 -2.75 -17.30
CA PHE A 20 -4.87 -4.13 -16.84
C PHE A 20 -6.14 -4.99 -16.86
N GLY A 21 -7.29 -4.41 -17.21
CA GLY A 21 -8.61 -5.07 -17.14
C GLY A 21 -9.26 -4.96 -15.78
N GLU A 22 -10.45 -5.54 -15.64
CA GLU A 22 -11.15 -5.60 -14.35
C GLU A 22 -10.31 -6.40 -13.34
N PRO A 23 -10.05 -5.84 -12.15
CA PRO A 23 -9.36 -6.58 -11.09
C PRO A 23 -10.13 -7.86 -10.77
N PRO A 24 -9.45 -9.00 -10.65
CA PRO A 24 -10.12 -10.24 -10.30
C PRO A 24 -10.77 -10.13 -8.92
N LYS A 25 -11.99 -10.65 -8.81
CA LYS A 25 -12.63 -10.88 -7.51
C LYS A 25 -12.04 -12.17 -6.96
N ILE A 26 -11.46 -12.09 -5.78
CA ILE A 26 -10.80 -13.23 -5.13
C ILE A 26 -11.29 -13.30 -3.68
N THR A 27 -11.60 -14.49 -3.23
CA THR A 27 -11.92 -14.74 -1.83
C THR A 27 -10.66 -14.73 -0.97
N TYR A 28 -10.82 -14.61 0.35
CA TYR A 28 -9.70 -14.70 1.28
C TYR A 28 -9.01 -16.07 1.20
N GLU A 29 -9.77 -17.15 1.07
CA GLU A 29 -9.23 -18.49 0.93
C GLU A 29 -8.42 -18.64 -0.36
N GLU A 30 -8.95 -18.22 -1.49
CA GLU A 30 -8.22 -18.21 -2.76
C GLU A 30 -6.96 -17.34 -2.70
N MET A 31 -6.98 -16.28 -1.91
CA MET A 31 -5.83 -15.41 -1.70
C MET A 31 -4.73 -16.10 -0.88
N MET A 32 -5.10 -16.89 0.12
CA MET A 32 -4.16 -17.62 1.00
C MET A 32 -3.63 -18.90 0.37
N ASP A 33 -4.43 -19.59 -0.46
CA ASP A 33 -4.05 -20.83 -1.17
C ASP A 33 -3.13 -20.58 -2.38
N SER A 34 -2.77 -19.34 -2.64
CA SER A 34 -1.88 -19.04 -3.75
C SER A 34 -0.46 -19.45 -3.46
N GLU A 35 -0.11 -20.64 -3.86
CA GLU A 35 1.28 -20.98 -4.13
C GLU A 35 1.87 -20.03 -5.20
N ASP A 36 3.16 -19.76 -5.09
CA ASP A 36 3.99 -18.73 -5.74
C ASP A 36 3.99 -18.69 -7.30
N ASN A 37 2.97 -19.25 -7.94
CA ASN A 37 2.89 -19.44 -9.41
C ASN A 37 1.90 -18.54 -10.15
N ARG A 38 1.30 -17.54 -9.49
CA ARG A 38 0.37 -16.64 -10.18
C ARG A 38 1.09 -15.64 -11.06
N ASN A 39 0.52 -15.41 -12.23
CA ASN A 39 0.86 -14.23 -13.01
C ASN A 39 0.61 -12.97 -12.17
N PRO A 40 1.46 -11.94 -12.26
CA PRO A 40 1.23 -10.68 -11.58
C PRO A 40 -0.17 -10.18 -11.88
N SER A 41 -0.93 -9.87 -10.85
CA SER A 41 -2.27 -9.30 -10.97
C SER A 41 -2.43 -8.15 -9.98
N VAL A 42 -3.22 -7.15 -10.34
CA VAL A 42 -3.56 -6.03 -9.48
C VAL A 42 -4.89 -6.32 -8.81
N HIS A 43 -4.89 -6.48 -7.50
CA HIS A 43 -6.10 -6.60 -6.69
C HIS A 43 -6.42 -5.28 -6.01
N ILE A 44 -7.69 -4.98 -5.84
CA ILE A 44 -8.15 -3.73 -5.23
C ILE A 44 -9.02 -4.07 -4.03
N PHE A 45 -8.64 -3.51 -2.88
CA PHE A 45 -9.36 -3.68 -1.62
C PHE A 45 -9.92 -2.34 -1.14
N GLY A 46 -11.12 -2.39 -0.55
CA GLY A 46 -11.76 -1.24 0.08
C GLY A 46 -12.84 -0.55 -0.75
N GLY A 47 -13.58 0.32 -0.08
CA GLY A 47 -14.79 0.91 -0.62
C GLY A 47 -14.58 2.20 -1.42
N ILE A 48 -13.99 2.16 -2.61
CA ILE A 48 -13.99 3.34 -3.50
C ILE A 48 -15.40 3.64 -4.00
N THR A 49 -16.26 2.64 -4.05
CA THR A 49 -17.66 2.74 -4.54
C THR A 49 -18.70 2.52 -3.44
N GLY A 50 -18.30 2.53 -2.16
CA GLY A 50 -19.20 2.25 -1.04
C GLY A 50 -19.52 0.77 -0.83
N LYS A 51 -18.93 -0.13 -1.60
CA LYS A 51 -18.96 -1.58 -1.39
C LYS A 51 -17.54 -2.12 -1.33
N PRO A 52 -17.23 -3.07 -0.41
CA PRO A 52 -15.92 -3.70 -0.38
C PRO A 52 -15.65 -4.41 -1.71
N PHE A 53 -14.51 -4.13 -2.33
CA PHE A 53 -14.07 -4.87 -3.50
C PHE A 53 -13.41 -6.17 -3.08
N GLY A 54 -13.95 -7.30 -3.53
CA GLY A 54 -13.23 -8.57 -3.64
C GLY A 54 -12.96 -9.34 -2.36
N VAL A 55 -13.35 -8.83 -1.20
CA VAL A 55 -13.24 -9.56 0.07
C VAL A 55 -14.64 -9.77 0.61
N SER A 56 -14.94 -10.97 1.06
CA SER A 56 -16.25 -11.31 1.64
C SER A 56 -16.62 -10.29 2.73
N ASP A 57 -17.92 -10.06 2.91
CA ASP A 57 -18.50 -9.17 3.93
C ASP A 57 -18.02 -9.46 5.38
N ASP A 58 -17.30 -10.57 5.57
CA ASP A 58 -16.76 -11.04 6.85
C ASP A 58 -15.43 -10.39 7.27
N LEU A 59 -14.76 -9.65 6.41
CA LEU A 59 -13.60 -8.86 6.81
C LEU A 59 -14.06 -7.54 7.43
N ASN A 60 -14.56 -7.65 8.63
CA ASN A 60 -14.87 -6.54 9.50
C ASN A 60 -13.62 -5.66 9.69
N THR A 61 -13.78 -4.35 9.71
CA THR A 61 -12.76 -3.28 9.61
C THR A 61 -11.70 -3.23 10.73
N SER A 62 -11.39 -4.34 11.38
CA SER A 62 -10.33 -4.42 12.39
C SER A 62 -8.94 -4.45 11.74
N TRP A 63 -7.92 -3.94 12.45
CA TRP A 63 -6.52 -3.96 12.02
C TRP A 63 -6.04 -5.38 11.62
N HIS A 64 -6.51 -6.41 12.33
CA HIS A 64 -6.23 -7.81 12.03
C HIS A 64 -6.57 -8.18 10.59
N ASN A 65 -7.64 -7.65 10.07
CA ASN A 65 -8.14 -7.96 8.73
C ASN A 65 -7.36 -7.22 7.65
N LYS A 66 -6.88 -5.99 7.93
CA LYS A 66 -5.99 -5.27 7.03
C LYS A 66 -4.64 -5.98 6.88
N ALA A 67 -4.04 -6.40 7.98
CA ALA A 67 -2.78 -7.13 7.97
C ALA A 67 -2.90 -8.46 7.21
N GLN A 68 -4.00 -9.19 7.39
CA GLN A 68 -4.27 -10.41 6.64
C GLN A 68 -4.45 -10.14 5.15
N ALA A 69 -5.11 -9.03 4.79
CA ALA A 69 -5.28 -8.65 3.40
C ALA A 69 -3.96 -8.22 2.72
N LEU A 70 -3.00 -7.66 3.47
CA LEU A 70 -1.71 -7.21 2.92
C LEU A 70 -0.66 -8.33 2.83
N LYS A 71 -0.64 -9.24 3.78
CA LYS A 71 0.39 -10.31 3.89
C LYS A 71 0.66 -11.10 2.60
N PRO A 72 -0.34 -11.46 1.79
CA PRO A 72 -0.12 -12.24 0.56
C PRO A 72 0.52 -11.43 -0.58
N TYR A 73 0.64 -10.10 -0.42
CA TYR A 73 1.11 -9.22 -1.49
C TYR A 73 2.52 -8.71 -1.24
N MET A 74 3.35 -8.78 -2.27
CA MET A 74 4.68 -8.18 -2.24
C MET A 74 4.62 -6.65 -2.31
N TYR A 75 3.59 -6.09 -2.94
CA TYR A 75 3.43 -4.65 -3.15
C TYR A 75 2.03 -4.17 -2.78
N SER A 76 1.95 -2.94 -2.29
CA SER A 76 0.67 -2.26 -2.05
C SER A 76 0.75 -0.80 -2.49
N ILE A 77 -0.27 -0.33 -3.19
CA ILE A 77 -0.38 1.10 -3.52
C ILE A 77 -0.95 1.81 -2.30
N VAL A 78 -0.16 2.72 -1.76
CA VAL A 78 -0.49 3.54 -0.60
C VAL A 78 -0.69 4.98 -1.05
N MET A 79 -1.93 5.44 -1.06
CA MET A 79 -2.27 6.84 -1.33
C MET A 79 -2.86 7.47 -0.08
N GLU A 80 -2.17 8.48 0.44
CA GLU A 80 -2.70 9.27 1.53
C GLU A 80 -3.88 10.16 1.08
N ASN A 81 -4.65 10.65 2.04
CA ASN A 81 -5.79 11.52 1.74
C ASN A 81 -5.33 12.89 1.25
N ASP A 82 -4.13 13.29 1.64
CA ASP A 82 -3.50 14.54 1.25
C ASP A 82 -1.97 14.41 1.25
N ARG A 83 -1.26 15.45 0.76
CA ARG A 83 0.19 15.46 0.61
C ARG A 83 0.79 16.67 1.35
N TYR A 84 0.80 16.58 2.67
CA TYR A 84 1.49 17.55 3.52
C TYR A 84 2.78 16.99 4.10
N PRO A 85 3.76 17.83 4.42
CA PRO A 85 4.91 17.41 5.22
C PRO A 85 4.46 16.74 6.51
N SER A 86 5.13 15.66 6.87
CA SER A 86 4.87 14.86 8.08
C SER A 86 3.49 14.17 8.15
N TYR A 87 2.72 14.19 7.05
CA TYR A 87 1.41 13.54 7.01
C TYR A 87 1.51 12.15 6.37
N PHE A 88 1.59 11.15 7.18
CA PHE A 88 1.45 9.74 6.81
C PHE A 88 0.58 9.03 7.83
N THR A 89 -0.02 7.91 7.43
CA THR A 89 -0.99 7.19 8.26
C THR A 89 -0.64 5.71 8.35
N GLU A 90 -1.48 4.96 9.06
CA GLU A 90 -1.40 3.52 9.18
C GLU A 90 -1.33 2.80 7.82
N LYS A 91 -1.78 3.42 6.73
CA LYS A 91 -1.70 2.82 5.38
C LYS A 91 -0.27 2.49 4.98
N LEU A 92 0.67 3.37 5.34
CA LEU A 92 2.09 3.16 5.08
C LEU A 92 2.71 2.17 6.08
N THR A 93 2.47 2.37 7.37
CA THR A 93 3.08 1.56 8.41
C THR A 93 2.60 0.11 8.40
N ASP A 94 1.33 -0.13 8.03
CA ASP A 94 0.79 -1.48 7.85
C ASP A 94 1.55 -2.27 6.79
N CYS A 95 2.05 -1.62 5.73
CA CYS A 95 2.90 -2.26 4.73
C CYS A 95 4.22 -2.75 5.34
N PHE A 96 4.88 -1.95 6.16
CA PHE A 96 6.13 -2.36 6.80
C PHE A 96 5.92 -3.50 7.79
N VAL A 97 4.81 -3.46 8.56
CA VAL A 97 4.46 -4.52 9.52
C VAL A 97 4.17 -5.85 8.84
N THR A 98 3.62 -5.82 7.63
CA THR A 98 3.26 -7.03 6.87
C THR A 98 4.36 -7.51 5.92
N GLY A 99 5.47 -6.77 5.79
CA GLY A 99 6.54 -7.08 4.85
C GLY A 99 6.21 -6.73 3.40
N THR A 100 5.21 -5.88 3.17
CA THR A 100 4.77 -5.44 1.85
C THR A 100 5.52 -4.18 1.43
N VAL A 101 5.99 -4.10 0.19
CA VAL A 101 6.64 -2.90 -0.37
C VAL A 101 5.59 -1.86 -0.75
N PRO A 102 5.56 -0.68 -0.12
CA PRO A 102 4.62 0.36 -0.52
C PRO A 102 5.03 1.05 -1.82
N ILE A 103 4.07 1.25 -2.70
CA ILE A 103 4.11 2.24 -3.79
C ILE A 103 3.42 3.47 -3.21
N TYR A 104 4.22 4.42 -2.73
CA TYR A 104 3.77 5.46 -1.82
C TYR A 104 3.54 6.80 -2.51
N TRP A 105 2.34 7.32 -2.35
CA TRP A 105 1.95 8.68 -2.69
C TRP A 105 1.40 9.39 -1.46
N GLY A 106 2.24 10.21 -0.83
CA GLY A 106 1.90 10.91 0.42
C GLY A 106 2.88 12.02 0.75
N ALA A 107 3.31 12.09 2.02
CA ALA A 107 4.17 13.12 2.54
C ALA A 107 5.46 13.30 1.72
N PRO A 108 5.80 14.52 1.29
CA PRO A 108 6.99 14.77 0.48
C PRO A 108 8.30 14.59 1.26
N ASP A 109 8.25 14.66 2.58
CA ASP A 109 9.36 14.52 3.54
C ASP A 109 9.42 13.12 4.18
N ILE A 110 8.80 12.12 3.57
CA ILE A 110 8.73 10.77 4.16
C ILE A 110 10.10 10.15 4.43
N GLY A 111 11.14 10.58 3.71
CA GLY A 111 12.52 10.17 3.91
C GLY A 111 13.11 10.57 5.27
N ASP A 112 12.56 11.58 5.93
CA ASP A 112 12.98 12.00 7.27
C ASP A 112 12.53 10.98 8.34
N TYR A 113 11.53 10.16 8.04
CA TYR A 113 10.94 9.17 8.94
C TYR A 113 11.38 7.75 8.63
N PHE A 114 11.41 7.39 7.34
CA PHE A 114 11.61 6.03 6.89
C PHE A 114 12.72 5.91 5.86
N ASN A 115 13.29 4.73 5.74
CA ASN A 115 14.22 4.39 4.68
C ASN A 115 13.47 4.25 3.36
N THR A 116 13.71 5.19 2.44
CA THR A 116 13.02 5.26 1.15
C THR A 116 13.42 4.15 0.17
N ASP A 117 14.56 3.47 0.40
CA ASP A 117 14.93 2.29 -0.39
C ASP A 117 13.97 1.11 -0.16
N GLY A 118 13.21 1.12 0.94
CA GLY A 118 12.15 0.13 1.24
C GLY A 118 10.81 0.40 0.57
N MET A 119 10.72 1.42 -0.29
CA MET A 119 9.46 1.78 -0.95
C MET A 119 9.70 2.35 -2.36
N PHE A 120 8.63 2.51 -3.13
CA PHE A 120 8.62 3.33 -4.34
C PHE A 120 7.88 4.62 -4.04
N ILE A 121 8.53 5.76 -4.17
CA ILE A 121 7.90 7.07 -4.03
C ILE A 121 7.42 7.51 -5.40
N VAL A 122 6.14 7.86 -5.50
CA VAL A 122 5.49 8.28 -6.74
C VAL A 122 4.75 9.60 -6.54
N ASN A 123 4.67 10.39 -7.60
CA ASN A 123 4.11 11.75 -7.55
C ASN A 123 2.91 11.93 -8.48
N SER A 124 2.60 10.93 -9.30
CA SER A 124 1.48 10.97 -10.23
C SER A 124 0.88 9.58 -10.48
N ILE A 125 -0.36 9.57 -10.97
CA ILE A 125 -1.02 8.35 -11.42
C ILE A 125 -0.24 7.69 -12.55
N ASP A 126 0.33 8.48 -13.47
CA ASP A 126 1.10 7.95 -14.59
C ASP A 126 2.37 7.24 -14.12
N GLU A 127 3.04 7.73 -13.07
CA GLU A 127 4.16 7.04 -12.44
C GLU A 127 3.72 5.72 -11.81
N ILE A 128 2.57 5.68 -11.13
CA ILE A 128 2.02 4.43 -10.58
C ILE A 128 1.76 3.43 -11.72
N ILE A 129 1.08 3.84 -12.77
CA ILE A 129 0.77 2.96 -13.90
C ILE A 129 2.05 2.48 -14.61
N GLY A 130 3.03 3.35 -14.81
CA GLY A 130 4.33 2.98 -15.38
C GLY A 130 5.06 1.94 -14.52
N LEU A 131 5.07 2.15 -13.20
CA LEU A 131 5.67 1.21 -12.26
C LEU A 131 4.93 -0.13 -12.24
N LEU A 132 3.60 -0.13 -12.25
CA LEU A 132 2.82 -1.37 -12.33
C LEU A 132 3.12 -2.15 -13.60
N LYS A 133 3.22 -1.49 -14.77
CA LYS A 133 3.61 -2.13 -16.03
C LYS A 133 5.01 -2.75 -15.95
N PHE A 134 5.96 -2.07 -15.31
CA PHE A 134 7.30 -2.58 -15.07
C PHE A 134 7.28 -3.82 -14.16
N LEU A 135 6.55 -3.73 -13.04
CA LEU A 135 6.40 -4.83 -12.08
C LEU A 135 5.56 -6.00 -12.61
N TYR A 136 4.78 -5.81 -13.67
CA TYR A 136 4.00 -6.88 -14.30
C TYR A 136 4.89 -7.97 -14.92
N ASN A 137 6.16 -7.68 -15.15
CA ASN A 137 7.15 -8.68 -15.54
C ASN A 137 7.58 -9.49 -14.30
N PRO A 138 7.42 -10.84 -14.30
CA PRO A 138 7.76 -11.70 -13.16
C PRO A 138 9.20 -11.58 -12.67
N GLN A 139 10.15 -11.31 -13.57
CA GLN A 139 11.56 -11.12 -13.20
C GLN A 139 11.76 -9.81 -12.42
N HIS A 140 11.15 -8.71 -12.87
CA HIS A 140 11.22 -7.43 -12.17
C HIS A 140 10.50 -7.50 -10.82
N TYR A 141 9.31 -8.05 -10.81
CA TYR A 141 8.49 -8.21 -9.63
C TYR A 141 9.25 -8.88 -8.47
N LYS A 142 9.86 -10.04 -8.69
CA LYS A 142 10.62 -10.76 -7.65
C LYS A 142 11.92 -10.05 -7.28
N SER A 143 12.70 -9.60 -8.26
CA SER A 143 13.99 -8.95 -8.02
C SER A 143 13.85 -7.63 -7.26
N GLN A 144 12.88 -6.82 -7.62
CA GLN A 144 12.60 -5.55 -6.96
C GLN A 144 12.11 -5.73 -5.52
N TYR A 145 11.32 -6.77 -5.26
CA TYR A 145 10.93 -7.12 -3.89
C TYR A 145 12.14 -7.57 -3.07
N SER A 146 12.91 -8.52 -3.57
CA SER A 146 14.07 -9.06 -2.87
C SER A 146 15.11 -8.00 -2.54
N SER A 147 15.33 -7.02 -3.43
CA SER A 147 16.27 -5.92 -3.18
C SER A 147 15.80 -4.95 -2.07
N ARG A 148 14.52 -4.96 -1.71
CA ARG A 148 13.93 -4.05 -0.72
C ARG A 148 13.68 -4.67 0.64
N ILE A 149 13.76 -5.99 0.78
CA ILE A 149 13.34 -6.69 1.99
C ILE A 149 14.08 -6.22 3.25
N GLU A 150 15.39 -5.97 3.17
CA GLU A 150 16.17 -5.46 4.30
C GLU A 150 15.78 -4.02 4.69
N HIS A 151 15.45 -3.20 3.71
CA HIS A 151 14.98 -1.83 3.95
C HIS A 151 13.57 -1.82 4.56
N ILE A 152 12.70 -2.75 4.17
CA ILE A 152 11.39 -2.96 4.81
C ILE A 152 11.59 -3.39 6.26
N ARG A 153 12.50 -4.32 6.54
CA ARG A 153 12.83 -4.75 7.91
C ARG A 153 13.34 -3.58 8.76
N ASN A 154 14.16 -2.72 8.19
CA ASN A 154 14.60 -1.49 8.85
C ASN A 154 13.42 -0.59 9.21
N ASN A 155 12.50 -0.39 8.25
CA ASN A 155 11.30 0.40 8.46
C ASN A 155 10.34 -0.24 9.48
N PHE A 156 10.20 -1.57 9.49
CA PHE A 156 9.45 -2.30 10.50
C PHE A 156 9.96 -2.01 11.92
N HIS A 157 11.27 -2.03 12.12
CA HIS A 157 11.86 -1.67 13.41
C HIS A 157 11.56 -0.23 13.80
N LYS A 158 11.62 0.72 12.85
CA LYS A 158 11.26 2.11 13.12
C LYS A 158 9.81 2.25 13.56
N VAL A 159 8.87 1.54 12.92
CA VAL A 159 7.45 1.54 13.30
C VAL A 159 7.26 1.04 14.73
N ASN A 160 7.93 -0.04 15.11
CA ASN A 160 7.82 -0.60 16.46
C ASN A 160 8.38 0.31 17.56
N PHE A 161 9.26 1.26 17.21
CA PHE A 161 9.79 2.26 18.14
C PHE A 161 9.08 3.61 18.01
N MET A 162 8.16 3.78 17.05
CA MET A 162 7.32 4.98 17.02
C MET A 162 6.32 4.93 18.16
N GLU A 163 6.40 5.92 19.00
CA GLU A 163 5.37 6.18 19.98
C GLU A 163 4.04 6.47 19.27
N SER A 164 2.94 6.30 19.97
CA SER A 164 1.63 6.62 19.39
C SER A 164 1.60 8.08 18.91
N PRO A 165 0.75 8.44 17.93
CA PRO A 165 0.60 9.82 17.49
C PRO A 165 0.33 10.80 18.65
N ASP A 166 -0.32 10.32 19.73
CA ASP A 166 -0.60 11.08 20.93
C ASP A 166 0.68 11.36 21.73
N ASP A 167 1.60 10.40 21.82
CA ASP A 167 2.90 10.57 22.48
C ASP A 167 3.81 11.55 21.71
N MET A 168 3.75 11.52 20.38
CA MET A 168 4.48 12.47 19.53
C MET A 168 3.95 13.91 19.68
N LEU A 169 2.64 14.08 19.83
CA LEU A 169 2.02 15.38 20.09
C LEU A 169 2.42 15.92 21.46
N CYS A 170 2.43 15.09 22.50
CA CYS A 170 2.83 15.50 23.85
C CYS A 170 4.29 15.99 23.94
N ARG A 171 5.21 15.42 23.16
CA ARG A 171 6.61 15.87 23.12
C ARG A 171 6.83 17.20 22.40
N LYS A 172 5.98 17.57 21.47
CA LYS A 172 6.07 18.86 20.74
C LYS A 172 5.50 20.03 21.54
N VAL A 173 4.75 19.77 22.60
CA VAL A 173 4.05 20.79 23.43
C VAL A 173 4.73 21.00 24.79
N SER A 174 5.71 20.19 25.12
CA SER A 174 6.58 20.32 26.31
C SER A 174 7.94 20.90 25.95
#